data_2b8e678e315e75bc09728db95d3af380
#
_entry.id   2b8e678e315e75bc09728db95d3af380
#
_cell.length_a   1.000
_cell.length_b   1.000
_cell.length_c   1.000
_cell.angle_alpha   90.00
_cell.angle_beta   90.00
_cell.angle_gamma   90.00
#
_symmetry.space_group_name_H-M   'P 1'
#
loop_
_entity.id
_entity.type
_entity.pdbx_description
1 polymer ?
#
loop_
_entity_poly.entity_id
_entity_poly.type
_entity_poly.pdbx_seq_one_letter_code
_entity_poly.pdbx_strand_id
1 'polypeptide(L)'
;MTEKYELDERAQLLLRQLINSYTHDGQPVGSKNLAELSGLDVSSATIRNIMARLEDMGLVDSPHTSAGRIPTEAGYRFFIDSLLQVDNLEKSAQQVISNSFSSDKTSSDLIHGASDILSSVTHLAGIVSLTHTAPAEVRHIEFIKLTERRVLVILVINKDDVHNKVIQVDRDYTELELHQAAQTLSRYLIGRSFENARKTLQNELSELRSDVNSIMETVLNAMQEVCNLSVHDDLKTSGESNLLEYEELTDINKLRSIFNVFNEKTDLLKLLDGCTSASGVEIFIGSESGYSVLSDCSIIGAPYHVKGEIVGVLGVIGPTRIAYEQVIPVVDVTAKLLTSALNTRK
;
A
#
# COMPACT_ATOMS: atom_id res chain seq x y z
N MET A 1 22.08 -6.36 5.95
CA MET A 1 22.65 -5.10 6.49
C MET A 1 22.99 -5.16 7.99
N THR A 2 22.85 -6.30 8.62
CA THR A 2 23.01 -6.54 10.08
C THR A 2 24.47 -6.52 10.61
N GLU A 3 25.49 -6.55 9.75
CA GLU A 3 26.91 -6.55 10.16
C GLU A 3 27.45 -5.17 10.62
N LYS A 4 26.65 -4.12 10.61
CA LYS A 4 27.13 -2.75 10.88
C LYS A 4 27.22 -2.38 12.36
N TYR A 5 26.48 -3.09 13.23
CA TYR A 5 26.37 -2.74 14.65
C TYR A 5 26.65 -3.96 15.55
N GLU A 6 27.77 -3.95 16.25
CA GLU A 6 28.05 -4.90 17.33
C GLU A 6 27.60 -4.31 18.67
N LEU A 7 26.42 -4.72 19.14
CA LEU A 7 25.91 -4.36 20.45
C LEU A 7 26.08 -5.53 21.43
N ASP A 8 26.58 -5.24 22.63
CA ASP A 8 26.55 -6.19 23.72
C ASP A 8 25.10 -6.40 24.22
N GLU A 9 24.84 -7.51 24.93
CA GLU A 9 23.51 -7.89 25.42
C GLU A 9 22.83 -6.79 26.24
N ARG A 10 23.61 -6.00 26.99
CA ARG A 10 23.07 -4.90 27.80
C ARG A 10 22.59 -3.75 26.94
N ALA A 11 23.35 -3.39 25.92
CA ALA A 11 22.97 -2.34 24.98
C ALA A 11 21.74 -2.77 24.14
N GLN A 12 21.67 -4.04 23.71
CA GLN A 12 20.51 -4.59 23.04
C GLN A 12 19.26 -4.53 23.90
N LEU A 13 19.36 -4.95 25.17
CA LEU A 13 18.25 -4.89 26.11
C LEU A 13 17.78 -3.45 26.36
N LEU A 14 18.70 -2.52 26.55
CA LEU A 14 18.38 -1.11 26.78
C LEU A 14 17.75 -0.46 25.54
N LEU A 15 18.25 -0.76 24.33
CA LEU A 15 17.65 -0.28 23.09
C LEU A 15 16.22 -0.81 22.93
N ARG A 16 15.98 -2.10 23.18
CA ARG A 16 14.63 -2.70 23.16
C ARG A 16 13.69 -2.00 24.14
N GLN A 17 14.12 -1.82 25.39
CA GLN A 17 13.31 -1.15 26.41
C GLN A 17 13.04 0.33 26.09
N LEU A 18 14.01 1.02 25.50
CA LEU A 18 13.85 2.39 25.05
C LEU A 18 12.81 2.47 23.93
N ILE A 19 12.89 1.59 22.92
CA ILE A 19 11.94 1.55 21.82
C ILE A 19 10.53 1.22 22.33
N ASN A 20 10.39 0.21 23.17
CA ASN A 20 9.07 -0.19 23.70
C ASN A 20 8.45 0.93 24.56
N SER A 21 9.23 1.58 25.43
CA SER A 21 8.76 2.70 26.23
C SER A 21 8.36 3.89 25.36
N TYR A 22 9.20 4.25 24.38
CA TYR A 22 8.88 5.35 23.46
C TYR A 22 7.68 5.04 22.59
N THR A 23 7.53 3.80 22.12
CA THR A 23 6.37 3.38 21.34
C THR A 23 5.08 3.52 22.13
N HIS A 24 5.09 3.20 23.42
CA HIS A 24 3.93 3.31 24.28
C HIS A 24 3.57 4.76 24.65
N ASP A 25 4.56 5.53 25.11
CA ASP A 25 4.32 6.83 25.74
C ASP A 25 4.50 8.02 24.81
N GLY A 26 5.23 7.87 23.69
CA GLY A 26 5.57 8.95 22.75
C GLY A 26 6.56 9.98 23.32
N GLN A 27 7.08 9.75 24.53
CA GLN A 27 7.94 10.70 25.23
C GLN A 27 9.41 10.25 25.23
N PRO A 28 10.37 11.17 25.09
CA PRO A 28 11.79 10.83 25.16
C PRO A 28 12.15 10.09 26.47
N VAL A 29 12.86 8.98 26.35
CA VAL A 29 13.13 8.06 27.47
C VAL A 29 14.39 8.44 28.20
N GLY A 30 14.29 8.79 29.47
CA GLY A 30 15.40 9.16 30.33
C GLY A 30 16.16 7.97 30.90
N SER A 31 17.46 8.14 31.22
CA SER A 31 18.30 7.08 31.79
C SER A 31 17.79 6.54 33.14
N LYS A 32 17.06 7.34 33.92
CA LYS A 32 16.46 6.91 35.18
C LYS A 32 15.28 5.97 34.94
N ASN A 33 14.42 6.32 34.00
CA ASN A 33 13.29 5.49 33.60
C ASN A 33 13.77 4.15 33.02
N LEU A 34 14.78 4.17 32.14
CA LEU A 34 15.40 2.95 31.61
C LEU A 34 16.03 2.08 32.70
N ALA A 35 16.60 2.67 33.75
CA ALA A 35 17.14 1.91 34.88
C ALA A 35 16.04 1.10 35.59
N GLU A 36 14.89 1.72 35.78
CA GLU A 36 13.72 1.07 36.43
C GLU A 36 13.11 -0.01 35.54
N LEU A 37 12.97 0.27 34.21
CA LEU A 37 12.35 -0.64 33.27
C LEU A 37 13.22 -1.83 32.87
N SER A 38 14.56 -1.64 32.80
CA SER A 38 15.46 -2.70 32.30
C SER A 38 15.67 -3.85 33.27
N GLY A 39 15.38 -3.64 34.57
CA GLY A 39 15.70 -4.62 35.61
C GLY A 39 17.20 -4.94 35.77
N LEU A 40 18.05 -4.19 35.11
CA LEU A 40 19.50 -4.34 35.19
C LEU A 40 20.03 -3.77 36.52
N ASP A 41 20.82 -4.55 37.22
CA ASP A 41 21.53 -4.08 38.41
C ASP A 41 22.76 -3.22 38.02
N VAL A 42 22.48 -2.05 37.42
CA VAL A 42 23.51 -1.10 36.97
C VAL A 42 23.13 0.33 37.36
N SER A 43 24.12 1.16 37.58
CA SER A 43 23.89 2.56 37.93
C SER A 43 23.29 3.35 36.76
N SER A 44 22.51 4.41 37.07
CA SER A 44 21.98 5.32 36.04
C SER A 44 23.11 6.00 35.24
N ALA A 45 24.31 6.11 35.79
CA ALA A 45 25.51 6.59 35.09
C ALA A 45 25.95 5.59 34.01
N THR A 46 25.93 4.29 34.31
CA THR A 46 26.24 3.24 33.33
C THR A 46 25.24 3.24 32.19
N ILE A 47 23.94 3.34 32.48
CA ILE A 47 22.90 3.45 31.46
C ILE A 47 23.09 4.68 30.59
N ARG A 48 23.44 5.82 31.19
CA ARG A 48 23.75 7.06 30.43
C ARG A 48 24.90 6.87 29.44
N ASN A 49 25.97 6.16 29.86
CA ASN A 49 27.09 5.85 28.99
C ASN A 49 26.69 4.92 27.82
N ILE A 50 25.84 3.93 28.09
CA ILE A 50 25.32 3.05 27.01
C ILE A 50 24.41 3.85 26.06
N MET A 51 23.53 4.72 26.57
CA MET A 51 22.70 5.59 25.74
C MET A 51 23.55 6.53 24.86
N ALA A 52 24.63 7.10 25.40
CA ALA A 52 25.55 7.93 24.63
C ALA A 52 26.24 7.12 23.51
N ARG A 53 26.63 5.87 23.79
CA ARG A 53 27.18 4.97 22.78
C ARG A 53 26.18 4.64 21.69
N LEU A 54 24.91 4.37 22.05
CA LEU A 54 23.83 4.14 21.08
C LEU A 54 23.57 5.38 20.21
N GLU A 55 23.70 6.58 20.79
CA GLU A 55 23.59 7.85 20.08
C GLU A 55 24.77 8.06 19.12
N ASP A 56 26.01 7.81 19.55
CA ASP A 56 27.18 7.85 18.68
C ASP A 56 27.08 6.88 17.50
N MET A 57 26.40 5.75 17.69
CA MET A 57 26.11 4.77 16.64
C MET A 57 24.92 5.18 15.76
N GLY A 58 24.20 6.26 16.08
CA GLY A 58 23.04 6.74 15.33
C GLY A 58 21.78 5.91 15.51
N LEU A 59 21.68 5.07 16.54
CA LEU A 59 20.49 4.24 16.82
C LEU A 59 19.44 4.97 17.64
N VAL A 60 19.85 5.96 18.42
CA VAL A 60 18.97 6.87 19.17
C VAL A 60 19.43 8.30 18.98
N ASP A 61 18.55 9.26 19.24
CA ASP A 61 18.84 10.69 19.13
C ASP A 61 18.30 11.44 20.36
N SER A 62 18.78 12.66 20.57
CA SER A 62 18.34 13.56 21.62
C SER A 62 17.59 14.75 21.03
N PRO A 63 16.26 14.84 21.17
CA PRO A 63 15.50 15.97 20.62
C PRO A 63 15.91 17.31 21.26
N HIS A 64 16.38 17.32 22.53
CA HIS A 64 16.89 18.49 23.24
C HIS A 64 17.96 18.08 24.26
N THR A 65 18.88 18.98 24.59
CA THR A 65 20.05 18.74 25.43
C THR A 65 19.76 18.16 26.83
N SER A 66 18.56 18.40 27.37
CA SER A 66 18.10 17.89 28.67
C SER A 66 17.00 16.81 28.56
N ALA A 67 16.57 16.50 27.34
CA ALA A 67 15.58 15.46 27.10
C ALA A 67 16.20 14.05 27.19
N GLY A 68 15.35 13.05 27.32
CA GLY A 68 15.76 11.66 27.15
C GLY A 68 16.25 11.35 25.74
N ARG A 69 16.20 10.10 25.34
CA ARG A 69 16.51 9.65 23.98
C ARG A 69 15.27 9.12 23.29
N ILE A 70 15.22 9.29 21.97
CA ILE A 70 14.23 8.74 21.07
C ILE A 70 14.90 7.81 20.07
N PRO A 71 14.24 6.76 19.57
CA PRO A 71 14.78 5.93 18.51
C PRO A 71 14.90 6.70 17.19
N THR A 72 15.94 6.39 16.42
CA THR A 72 16.05 6.81 15.01
C THR A 72 15.45 5.75 14.09
N GLU A 73 15.29 6.05 12.79
CA GLU A 73 14.94 5.04 11.76
C GLU A 73 15.91 3.85 11.81
N ALA A 74 17.21 4.11 11.92
CA ALA A 74 18.23 3.07 12.04
C ALA A 74 18.07 2.24 13.33
N GLY A 75 17.66 2.87 14.43
CA GLY A 75 17.34 2.21 15.68
C GLY A 75 16.16 1.26 15.56
N TYR A 76 15.06 1.70 14.94
CA TYR A 76 13.92 0.86 14.64
C TYR A 76 14.27 -0.29 13.70
N ARG A 77 15.04 -0.02 12.62
CA ARG A 77 15.49 -1.05 11.69
C ARG A 77 16.32 -2.12 12.40
N PHE A 78 17.29 -1.71 13.20
CA PHE A 78 18.12 -2.65 13.99
C PHE A 78 17.26 -3.48 14.97
N PHE A 79 16.29 -2.83 15.63
CA PHE A 79 15.35 -3.50 16.53
C PHE A 79 14.55 -4.58 15.80
N ILE A 80 13.97 -4.25 14.65
CA ILE A 80 13.14 -5.17 13.86
C ILE A 80 13.99 -6.34 13.34
N ASP A 81 15.14 -6.08 12.77
CA ASP A 81 15.98 -7.09 12.13
C ASP A 81 16.68 -8.03 13.13
N SER A 82 16.98 -7.54 14.33
CA SER A 82 17.89 -8.24 15.25
C SER A 82 17.28 -8.56 16.63
N LEU A 83 16.37 -7.74 17.12
CA LEU A 83 15.92 -7.81 18.51
C LEU A 83 14.45 -8.19 18.63
N LEU A 84 13.64 -7.99 17.57
CA LEU A 84 12.22 -8.23 17.60
C LEU A 84 11.95 -9.74 17.75
N GLN A 85 11.14 -10.08 18.74
CA GLN A 85 10.56 -11.40 18.87
C GLN A 85 9.08 -11.28 18.55
N VAL A 86 8.69 -11.81 17.40
CA VAL A 86 7.30 -11.80 16.96
C VAL A 86 6.57 -12.93 17.66
N ASP A 87 5.72 -12.58 18.59
CA ASP A 87 4.85 -13.53 19.26
C ASP A 87 3.67 -13.94 18.36
N ASN A 88 3.08 -15.09 18.68
CA ASN A 88 1.85 -15.49 18.01
C ASN A 88 0.73 -14.50 18.34
N LEU A 89 -0.03 -14.13 17.30
CA LEU A 89 -1.19 -13.25 17.44
C LEU A 89 -2.14 -13.77 18.54
N GLU A 90 -2.64 -12.87 19.36
CA GLU A 90 -3.62 -13.21 20.38
C GLU A 90 -4.84 -13.91 19.77
N LYS A 91 -5.33 -14.94 20.44
CA LYS A 91 -6.48 -15.74 19.96
C LYS A 91 -7.72 -14.89 19.69
N SER A 92 -7.94 -13.85 20.46
CA SER A 92 -9.02 -12.87 20.28
C SER A 92 -8.92 -12.15 18.94
N ALA A 93 -7.76 -11.59 18.63
CA ALA A 93 -7.49 -10.91 17.34
C ALA A 93 -7.56 -11.89 16.17
N GLN A 94 -6.99 -13.09 16.32
CA GLN A 94 -7.07 -14.14 15.32
C GLN A 94 -8.52 -14.56 15.00
N GLN A 95 -9.39 -14.63 16.02
CA GLN A 95 -10.81 -14.93 15.82
C GLN A 95 -11.55 -13.80 15.10
N VAL A 96 -11.28 -12.55 15.43
CA VAL A 96 -11.86 -11.38 14.75
C VAL A 96 -11.49 -11.40 13.27
N ILE A 97 -10.22 -11.59 12.95
CA ILE A 97 -9.74 -11.64 11.57
C ILE A 97 -10.38 -12.83 10.84
N SER A 98 -10.38 -14.02 11.43
CA SER A 98 -10.94 -15.25 10.84
C SER A 98 -12.43 -15.13 10.53
N ASN A 99 -13.22 -14.58 11.46
CA ASN A 99 -14.66 -14.42 11.27
C ASN A 99 -15.03 -13.45 10.12
N SER A 100 -14.14 -12.55 9.80
CA SER A 100 -14.37 -11.55 8.76
C SER A 100 -14.17 -12.11 7.34
N PHE A 101 -13.49 -13.25 7.18
CA PHE A 101 -13.28 -13.93 5.91
C PHE A 101 -14.25 -15.09 5.68
N SER A 102 -15.55 -14.89 5.98
CA SER A 102 -16.59 -15.92 5.77
C SER A 102 -16.80 -16.25 4.29
N SER A 103 -17.25 -17.48 4.01
CA SER A 103 -17.42 -18.04 2.65
C SER A 103 -18.47 -17.35 1.77
N ASP A 104 -19.35 -16.55 2.37
CA ASP A 104 -20.52 -15.96 1.66
C ASP A 104 -20.21 -14.61 0.99
N LYS A 105 -19.02 -14.05 1.19
CA LYS A 105 -18.63 -12.71 0.70
C LYS A 105 -18.04 -12.80 -0.71
N THR A 106 -18.27 -11.80 -1.57
CA THR A 106 -17.60 -11.71 -2.88
C THR A 106 -16.09 -11.48 -2.74
N SER A 107 -15.29 -11.67 -3.80
CA SER A 107 -13.86 -11.37 -3.75
C SER A 107 -13.60 -9.89 -3.43
N SER A 108 -14.43 -9.00 -3.99
CA SER A 108 -14.38 -7.58 -3.68
C SER A 108 -14.69 -7.29 -2.20
N ASP A 109 -15.72 -7.97 -1.62
CA ASP A 109 -16.06 -7.80 -0.20
C ASP A 109 -14.96 -8.30 0.73
N LEU A 110 -14.24 -9.37 0.34
CA LEU A 110 -13.10 -9.88 1.11
C LEU A 110 -11.94 -8.89 1.11
N ILE A 111 -11.65 -8.28 -0.03
CA ILE A 111 -10.58 -7.28 -0.18
C ILE A 111 -10.93 -6.02 0.60
N HIS A 112 -12.14 -5.51 0.47
CA HIS A 112 -12.61 -4.38 1.29
C HIS A 112 -12.57 -4.72 2.77
N GLY A 113 -13.09 -5.89 3.15
CA GLY A 113 -13.06 -6.34 4.53
C GLY A 113 -11.65 -6.49 5.10
N ALA A 114 -10.64 -6.80 4.30
CA ALA A 114 -9.27 -6.91 4.76
C ALA A 114 -8.68 -5.56 5.19
N SER A 115 -8.93 -4.46 4.44
CA SER A 115 -8.48 -3.13 4.87
C SER A 115 -9.16 -2.67 6.16
N ASP A 116 -10.48 -2.93 6.30
CA ASP A 116 -11.24 -2.61 7.50
C ASP A 116 -10.73 -3.36 8.73
N ILE A 117 -10.41 -4.65 8.56
CA ILE A 117 -9.87 -5.48 9.65
C ILE A 117 -8.50 -4.97 10.07
N LEU A 118 -7.60 -4.74 9.12
CA LEU A 118 -6.28 -4.22 9.40
C LEU A 118 -6.39 -2.92 10.20
N SER A 119 -7.23 -1.99 9.75
CA SER A 119 -7.43 -0.72 10.45
C SER A 119 -8.03 -0.92 11.84
N SER A 120 -9.08 -1.74 12.00
CA SER A 120 -9.78 -1.90 13.27
C SER A 120 -8.93 -2.60 14.35
N VAL A 121 -8.06 -3.55 13.94
CA VAL A 121 -7.21 -4.31 14.87
C VAL A 121 -5.93 -3.55 15.21
N THR A 122 -5.37 -2.81 14.26
CA THR A 122 -4.08 -2.11 14.47
C THR A 122 -4.23 -0.65 14.90
N HIS A 123 -5.42 -0.06 14.74
CA HIS A 123 -5.67 1.38 14.87
C HIS A 123 -4.76 2.24 13.95
N LEU A 124 -4.41 1.69 12.78
CA LEU A 124 -3.63 2.34 11.73
C LEU A 124 -4.47 2.47 10.46
N ALA A 125 -3.92 3.12 9.43
CA ALA A 125 -4.54 3.13 8.11
C ALA A 125 -4.29 1.78 7.42
N GLY A 126 -5.35 1.00 7.20
CA GLY A 126 -5.32 -0.27 6.48
C GLY A 126 -5.38 -0.05 4.97
N ILE A 127 -4.54 -0.75 4.23
CA ILE A 127 -4.45 -0.68 2.77
C ILE A 127 -4.46 -2.07 2.15
N VAL A 128 -5.15 -2.22 1.02
CA VAL A 128 -5.13 -3.45 0.23
C VAL A 128 -5.08 -3.08 -1.23
N SER A 129 -4.04 -3.53 -1.93
CA SER A 129 -3.92 -3.36 -3.38
C SER A 129 -4.29 -4.65 -4.10
N LEU A 130 -4.87 -4.48 -5.30
CA LEU A 130 -4.98 -5.54 -6.30
C LEU A 130 -3.85 -5.32 -7.31
N THR A 131 -2.98 -6.30 -7.46
CA THR A 131 -2.01 -6.28 -8.55
C THR A 131 -2.63 -7.00 -9.73
N HIS A 132 -2.90 -6.28 -10.79
CA HIS A 132 -3.26 -6.93 -12.06
C HIS A 132 -2.01 -7.59 -12.64
N THR A 133 -1.74 -8.84 -12.24
CA THR A 133 -0.62 -9.64 -12.75
C THR A 133 -0.77 -10.02 -14.21
N ALA A 134 -1.98 -9.93 -14.77
CA ALA A 134 -2.22 -10.05 -16.20
C ALA A 134 -2.44 -8.65 -16.80
N PRO A 135 -1.70 -8.27 -17.86
CA PRO A 135 -1.99 -7.05 -18.58
C PRO A 135 -3.47 -7.06 -18.98
N ALA A 136 -4.17 -5.96 -18.67
CA ALA A 136 -5.59 -5.80 -18.99
C ALA A 136 -5.83 -6.15 -20.46
N GLU A 137 -6.41 -7.33 -20.73
CA GLU A 137 -6.73 -7.76 -22.08
C GLU A 137 -8.11 -7.25 -22.46
N VAL A 138 -8.16 -6.43 -23.49
CA VAL A 138 -9.42 -6.00 -24.07
C VAL A 138 -10.08 -7.19 -24.75
N ARG A 139 -11.29 -7.53 -24.35
CA ARG A 139 -12.07 -8.64 -24.95
C ARG A 139 -13.17 -8.17 -25.87
N HIS A 140 -13.76 -7.02 -25.59
CA HIS A 140 -14.83 -6.47 -26.39
C HIS A 140 -14.84 -4.96 -26.29
N ILE A 141 -15.14 -4.30 -27.41
CA ILE A 141 -15.37 -2.86 -27.49
C ILE A 141 -16.58 -2.60 -28.36
N GLU A 142 -17.47 -1.73 -27.91
CA GLU A 142 -18.68 -1.35 -28.63
C GLU A 142 -18.97 0.14 -28.45
N PHE A 143 -19.54 0.75 -29.49
CA PHE A 143 -19.95 2.15 -29.49
C PHE A 143 -21.44 2.24 -29.72
N ILE A 144 -22.16 2.93 -28.84
CA ILE A 144 -23.59 3.15 -28.98
C ILE A 144 -23.83 4.66 -29.10
N LYS A 145 -24.50 5.07 -30.17
CA LYS A 145 -24.93 6.45 -30.36
C LYS A 145 -26.02 6.79 -29.34
N LEU A 146 -25.81 7.85 -28.55
CA LEU A 146 -26.82 8.36 -27.62
C LEU A 146 -27.54 9.58 -28.18
N THR A 147 -26.77 10.56 -28.70
CA THR A 147 -27.26 11.79 -29.30
C THR A 147 -26.30 12.19 -30.42
N GLU A 148 -26.56 13.32 -31.09
CA GLU A 148 -25.75 13.78 -32.24
C GLU A 148 -24.24 13.86 -31.99
N ARG A 149 -23.82 14.15 -30.75
CA ARG A 149 -22.38 14.28 -30.40
C ARG A 149 -22.00 13.52 -29.13
N ARG A 150 -22.80 12.56 -28.70
CA ARG A 150 -22.52 11.75 -27.50
C ARG A 150 -22.58 10.28 -27.87
N VAL A 151 -21.50 9.59 -27.55
CA VAL A 151 -21.35 8.16 -27.81
C VAL A 151 -21.04 7.46 -26.49
N LEU A 152 -21.74 6.38 -26.21
CA LEU A 152 -21.42 5.47 -25.13
C LEU A 152 -20.38 4.47 -25.64
N VAL A 153 -19.23 4.44 -24.98
CA VAL A 153 -18.18 3.42 -25.16
C VAL A 153 -18.39 2.34 -24.13
N ILE A 154 -18.51 1.11 -24.56
CA ILE A 154 -18.56 -0.09 -23.72
C ILE A 154 -17.26 -0.85 -23.97
N LEU A 155 -16.50 -1.10 -22.89
CA LEU A 155 -15.25 -1.81 -22.92
C LEU A 155 -15.32 -2.99 -21.95
N VAL A 156 -15.06 -4.20 -22.44
CA VAL A 156 -14.94 -5.40 -21.60
C VAL A 156 -13.45 -5.74 -21.49
N ILE A 157 -12.95 -5.67 -20.26
CA ILE A 157 -11.58 -6.02 -19.92
C ILE A 157 -11.61 -7.35 -19.15
N ASN A 158 -10.68 -8.25 -19.46
CA ASN A 158 -10.63 -9.58 -18.85
C ASN A 158 -11.95 -10.37 -19.04
N LYS A 159 -12.42 -11.11 -18.03
CA LYS A 159 -13.63 -11.94 -18.16
C LYS A 159 -14.90 -11.24 -17.69
N ASP A 160 -14.80 -10.38 -16.69
CA ASP A 160 -15.97 -9.88 -15.94
C ASP A 160 -15.97 -8.35 -15.72
N ASP A 161 -14.92 -7.62 -16.16
CA ASP A 161 -14.81 -6.18 -15.97
C ASP A 161 -15.44 -5.42 -17.14
N VAL A 162 -16.64 -4.89 -16.95
CA VAL A 162 -17.34 -4.07 -17.92
C VAL A 162 -17.26 -2.60 -17.53
N HIS A 163 -16.58 -1.82 -18.35
CA HIS A 163 -16.50 -0.37 -18.21
C HIS A 163 -17.35 0.32 -19.25
N ASN A 164 -18.06 1.36 -18.83
CA ASN A 164 -18.83 2.19 -19.73
C ASN A 164 -18.50 3.67 -19.51
N LYS A 165 -18.38 4.42 -20.62
CA LYS A 165 -18.11 5.84 -20.57
C LYS A 165 -18.81 6.57 -21.71
N VAL A 166 -19.46 7.69 -21.37
CA VAL A 166 -20.02 8.58 -22.38
C VAL A 166 -18.94 9.59 -22.80
N ILE A 167 -18.60 9.58 -24.08
CA ILE A 167 -17.67 10.54 -24.67
C ILE A 167 -18.42 11.56 -25.53
N GLN A 168 -17.85 12.75 -25.63
CA GLN A 168 -18.32 13.77 -26.56
C GLN A 168 -17.41 13.75 -27.79
N VAL A 169 -18.02 13.67 -28.95
CA VAL A 169 -17.31 13.59 -30.24
C VAL A 169 -17.42 14.91 -31.01
N ASP A 170 -16.49 15.14 -31.92
CA ASP A 170 -16.35 16.39 -32.68
C ASP A 170 -17.49 16.62 -33.69
N ARG A 171 -18.04 15.54 -34.26
CA ARG A 171 -19.16 15.58 -35.20
C ARG A 171 -20.21 14.51 -34.90
N ASP A 172 -21.33 14.57 -35.61
CA ASP A 172 -22.32 13.49 -35.58
C ASP A 172 -21.82 12.29 -36.42
N TYR A 173 -21.68 11.13 -35.78
CA TYR A 173 -21.32 9.88 -36.44
C TYR A 173 -22.56 9.02 -36.64
N THR A 174 -22.65 8.36 -37.78
CA THR A 174 -23.69 7.36 -38.04
C THR A 174 -23.40 6.07 -37.27
N GLU A 175 -24.41 5.25 -37.05
CA GLU A 175 -24.24 3.94 -36.39
C GLU A 175 -23.27 3.05 -37.17
N LEU A 176 -23.27 3.14 -38.51
CA LEU A 176 -22.36 2.39 -39.37
C LEU A 176 -20.91 2.81 -39.17
N GLU A 177 -20.61 4.11 -39.06
CA GLU A 177 -19.25 4.63 -38.80
C GLU A 177 -18.75 4.20 -37.41
N LEU A 178 -19.62 4.26 -36.39
CA LEU A 178 -19.32 3.80 -35.05
C LEU A 178 -19.03 2.30 -35.02
N HIS A 179 -19.82 1.50 -35.72
CA HIS A 179 -19.60 0.05 -35.83
C HIS A 179 -18.28 -0.27 -36.53
N GLN A 180 -17.95 0.42 -37.62
CA GLN A 180 -16.69 0.26 -38.33
C GLN A 180 -15.48 0.65 -37.45
N ALA A 181 -15.58 1.74 -36.70
CA ALA A 181 -14.58 2.16 -35.74
C ALA A 181 -14.35 1.11 -34.66
N ALA A 182 -15.45 0.56 -34.07
CA ALA A 182 -15.38 -0.51 -33.08
C ALA A 182 -14.72 -1.78 -33.65
N GLN A 183 -15.06 -2.18 -34.86
CA GLN A 183 -14.43 -3.34 -35.52
C GLN A 183 -12.94 -3.11 -35.78
N THR A 184 -12.56 -1.91 -36.20
CA THR A 184 -11.15 -1.57 -36.44
C THR A 184 -10.35 -1.62 -35.14
N LEU A 185 -10.83 -0.96 -34.10
CA LEU A 185 -10.20 -1.01 -32.77
C LEU A 185 -10.14 -2.42 -32.20
N SER A 186 -11.18 -3.23 -32.38
CA SER A 186 -11.20 -4.62 -31.93
C SER A 186 -10.06 -5.45 -32.51
N ARG A 187 -9.68 -5.23 -33.79
CA ARG A 187 -8.58 -5.97 -34.42
C ARG A 187 -7.21 -5.66 -33.78
N TYR A 188 -7.03 -4.47 -33.25
CA TYR A 188 -5.77 -4.05 -32.63
C TYR A 188 -5.72 -4.31 -31.14
N LEU A 189 -6.87 -4.29 -30.46
CA LEU A 189 -6.97 -4.33 -29.01
C LEU A 189 -7.22 -5.75 -28.46
N ILE A 190 -8.04 -6.57 -29.14
CA ILE A 190 -8.43 -7.88 -28.61
C ILE A 190 -7.23 -8.82 -28.50
N GLY A 191 -7.02 -9.40 -27.30
CA GLY A 191 -5.96 -10.35 -27.01
C GLY A 191 -4.57 -9.70 -26.86
N ARG A 192 -4.51 -8.37 -26.74
CA ARG A 192 -3.27 -7.63 -26.48
C ARG A 192 -3.43 -6.77 -25.24
N SER A 193 -2.31 -6.48 -24.57
CA SER A 193 -2.33 -5.46 -23.51
C SER A 193 -2.61 -4.09 -24.12
N PHE A 194 -3.41 -3.30 -23.39
CA PHE A 194 -3.81 -1.96 -23.83
C PHE A 194 -2.60 -1.06 -24.18
N GLU A 195 -1.52 -1.12 -23.41
CA GLU A 195 -0.31 -0.34 -23.68
C GLU A 195 0.37 -0.71 -25.00
N ASN A 196 0.49 -2.01 -25.30
CA ASN A 196 1.08 -2.49 -26.52
C ASN A 196 0.20 -2.16 -27.75
N ALA A 197 -1.11 -2.31 -27.59
CA ALA A 197 -2.07 -1.98 -28.63
C ALA A 197 -2.09 -0.46 -28.92
N ARG A 198 -2.00 0.38 -27.90
CA ARG A 198 -1.92 1.83 -28.02
C ARG A 198 -0.70 2.29 -28.80
N LYS A 199 0.49 1.76 -28.48
CA LYS A 199 1.74 2.08 -29.20
C LYS A 199 1.65 1.71 -30.69
N THR A 200 1.08 0.54 -30.97
CA THR A 200 0.87 0.09 -32.36
C THR A 200 -0.11 0.99 -33.09
N LEU A 201 -1.23 1.33 -32.49
CA LEU A 201 -2.23 2.23 -33.06
C LEU A 201 -1.70 3.64 -33.28
N GLN A 202 -0.97 4.22 -32.33
CA GLN A 202 -0.38 5.55 -32.50
C GLN A 202 0.59 5.63 -33.69
N ASN A 203 1.33 4.58 -33.95
CA ASN A 203 2.24 4.51 -35.10
C ASN A 203 1.50 4.37 -36.44
N GLU A 204 0.40 3.61 -36.48
CA GLU A 204 -0.39 3.38 -37.67
C GLU A 204 -1.41 4.49 -37.98
N LEU A 205 -1.93 5.18 -36.90
CA LEU A 205 -2.85 6.32 -37.07
C LEU A 205 -2.22 7.48 -37.87
N SER A 206 -0.90 7.58 -37.87
CA SER A 206 -0.18 8.56 -38.72
C SER A 206 -0.33 8.32 -40.24
N GLU A 207 -0.73 7.10 -40.62
CA GLU A 207 -0.85 6.68 -42.04
C GLU A 207 -2.31 6.56 -42.50
N LEU A 208 -3.31 6.65 -41.64
CA LEU A 208 -4.72 6.46 -41.94
C LEU A 208 -5.46 7.79 -42.24
N ARG A 209 -6.56 7.70 -43.00
CA ARG A 209 -7.38 8.85 -43.39
C ARG A 209 -7.95 9.61 -42.19
N SER A 210 -7.89 10.95 -42.27
CA SER A 210 -8.25 11.96 -41.28
C SER A 210 -9.60 11.76 -40.58
N ASP A 211 -10.60 11.17 -41.22
CA ASP A 211 -11.98 11.12 -40.71
C ASP A 211 -12.22 10.06 -39.62
N VAL A 212 -11.41 9.01 -39.60
CA VAL A 212 -11.49 7.92 -38.61
C VAL A 212 -10.54 8.19 -37.42
N ASN A 213 -9.50 8.97 -37.65
CA ASN A 213 -8.47 9.27 -36.64
C ASN A 213 -9.03 10.03 -35.43
N SER A 214 -9.91 11.00 -35.65
CA SER A 214 -10.47 11.83 -34.59
C SER A 214 -11.30 11.01 -33.58
N ILE A 215 -12.15 10.11 -34.05
CA ILE A 215 -12.91 9.24 -33.13
C ILE A 215 -11.99 8.24 -32.44
N MET A 216 -10.97 7.70 -33.12
CA MET A 216 -10.01 6.76 -32.53
C MET A 216 -9.17 7.42 -31.44
N GLU A 217 -8.67 8.63 -31.65
CA GLU A 217 -7.95 9.37 -30.61
C GLU A 217 -8.82 9.70 -29.41
N THR A 218 -10.07 10.14 -29.64
CA THR A 218 -11.03 10.42 -28.57
C THR A 218 -11.33 9.16 -27.75
N VAL A 219 -11.50 8.02 -28.42
CA VAL A 219 -11.75 6.74 -27.76
C VAL A 219 -10.51 6.24 -27.02
N LEU A 220 -9.32 6.32 -27.62
CA LEU A 220 -8.08 5.92 -26.95
C LEU A 220 -7.83 6.74 -25.67
N ASN A 221 -8.10 8.05 -25.73
CA ASN A 221 -8.01 8.90 -24.54
C ASN A 221 -9.06 8.52 -23.49
N ALA A 222 -10.31 8.27 -23.90
CA ALA A 222 -11.36 7.80 -23.00
C ALA A 222 -11.04 6.43 -22.39
N MET A 223 -10.47 5.51 -23.15
CA MET A 223 -10.02 4.21 -22.68
C MET A 223 -8.85 4.35 -21.68
N GLN A 224 -7.93 5.26 -21.91
CA GLN A 224 -6.85 5.53 -20.98
C GLN A 224 -7.40 6.08 -19.64
N GLU A 225 -8.39 6.96 -19.68
CA GLU A 225 -9.04 7.42 -18.47
C GLU A 225 -9.78 6.28 -17.77
N VAL A 226 -10.43 5.37 -18.51
CA VAL A 226 -11.07 4.17 -17.94
C VAL A 226 -10.02 3.24 -17.33
N CYS A 227 -8.90 2.99 -18.02
CA CYS A 227 -7.80 2.20 -17.46
C CYS A 227 -7.16 2.87 -16.23
N ASN A 228 -7.06 4.21 -16.21
CA ASN A 228 -6.59 4.94 -15.04
C ASN A 228 -7.62 4.93 -13.90
N LEU A 229 -8.92 4.88 -14.20
CA LEU A 229 -9.99 4.73 -13.21
C LEU A 229 -9.99 3.31 -12.60
N SER A 230 -9.68 2.27 -13.38
CA SER A 230 -9.49 0.92 -12.84
C SER A 230 -8.29 0.85 -11.89
N VAL A 231 -7.22 1.60 -12.13
CA VAL A 231 -6.11 1.76 -11.16
C VAL A 231 -6.59 2.36 -9.83
N HIS A 232 -7.61 3.23 -9.86
CA HIS A 232 -8.19 3.77 -8.61
C HIS A 232 -9.06 2.76 -7.84
N ASP A 233 -9.61 1.75 -8.50
CA ASP A 233 -10.33 0.64 -7.85
C ASP A 233 -9.37 -0.44 -7.31
N ASP A 234 -8.11 -0.43 -7.77
CA ASP A 234 -7.09 -1.41 -7.39
C ASP A 234 -6.51 -1.18 -5.98
N LEU A 235 -6.80 -0.06 -5.34
CA LEU A 235 -6.38 0.23 -3.98
C LEU A 235 -7.59 0.57 -3.10
N LYS A 236 -7.76 -0.23 -2.05
CA LYS A 236 -8.74 0.03 -0.99
C LYS A 236 -8.01 0.46 0.26
N THR A 237 -8.53 1.51 0.88
CA THR A 237 -7.97 2.08 2.11
C THR A 237 -9.07 2.21 3.15
N SER A 238 -8.71 2.10 4.41
CA SER A 238 -9.63 2.22 5.55
C SER A 238 -8.90 2.77 6.77
N GLY A 239 -9.58 3.59 7.55
CA GLY A 239 -9.06 4.11 8.81
C GLY A 239 -7.94 5.14 8.68
N GLU A 240 -7.87 5.87 7.59
CA GLU A 240 -6.91 6.97 7.41
C GLU A 240 -7.04 8.01 8.53
N SER A 241 -8.24 8.18 9.07
CA SER A 241 -8.50 9.08 10.21
C SER A 241 -7.76 8.69 11.49
N ASN A 242 -7.37 7.41 11.65
CA ASN A 242 -6.62 6.96 12.82
C ASN A 242 -5.25 7.65 12.90
N LEU A 243 -4.70 8.08 11.76
CA LEU A 243 -3.44 8.82 11.72
C LEU A 243 -3.52 10.18 12.43
N LEU A 244 -4.73 10.74 12.62
CA LEU A 244 -4.96 11.98 13.34
C LEU A 244 -4.76 11.85 14.87
N GLU A 245 -4.74 10.63 15.39
CA GLU A 245 -4.57 10.35 16.82
C GLU A 245 -3.09 10.42 17.26
N TYR A 246 -2.16 10.50 16.29
CA TYR A 246 -0.72 10.50 16.56
C TYR A 246 -0.14 11.90 16.52
N GLU A 247 0.44 12.35 17.64
CA GLU A 247 1.00 13.70 17.78
C GLU A 247 2.09 14.02 16.74
N GLU A 248 2.87 13.03 16.33
CA GLU A 248 3.95 13.18 15.34
C GLU A 248 3.45 13.57 13.96
N LEU A 249 2.19 13.26 13.67
CA LEU A 249 1.55 13.55 12.39
C LEU A 249 0.59 14.75 12.44
N THR A 250 0.49 15.48 13.58
CA THR A 250 -0.49 16.57 13.76
C THR A 250 -0.20 17.86 12.98
N ASP A 251 0.98 17.99 12.34
CA ASP A 251 1.22 19.11 11.44
C ASP A 251 0.22 19.09 10.26
N ILE A 252 -0.61 20.14 10.15
CA ILE A 252 -1.68 20.22 9.14
C ILE A 252 -1.16 20.07 7.72
N ASN A 253 0.05 20.56 7.42
CA ASN A 253 0.62 20.45 6.09
C ASN A 253 1.08 19.02 5.81
N LYS A 254 1.70 18.35 6.79
CA LYS A 254 2.07 16.93 6.70
C LYS A 254 0.83 16.06 6.53
N LEU A 255 -0.18 16.24 7.36
CA LEU A 255 -1.45 15.50 7.25
C LEU A 255 -2.09 15.69 5.87
N ARG A 256 -2.19 16.91 5.39
CA ARG A 256 -2.73 17.18 4.05
C ARG A 256 -1.96 16.45 2.98
N SER A 257 -0.63 16.44 3.07
CA SER A 257 0.22 15.72 2.11
C SER A 257 0.02 14.21 2.18
N ILE A 258 -0.07 13.63 3.38
CA ILE A 258 -0.36 12.20 3.57
C ILE A 258 -1.75 11.85 2.99
N PHE A 259 -2.79 12.63 3.31
CA PHE A 259 -4.13 12.39 2.75
C PHE A 259 -4.17 12.53 1.22
N ASN A 260 -3.37 13.43 0.64
CA ASN A 260 -3.26 13.53 -0.82
C ASN A 260 -2.68 12.24 -1.42
N VAL A 261 -1.66 11.64 -0.79
CA VAL A 261 -1.10 10.34 -1.23
C VAL A 261 -2.16 9.25 -1.20
N PHE A 262 -3.01 9.21 -0.16
CA PHE A 262 -4.14 8.27 -0.10
C PHE A 262 -5.17 8.52 -1.20
N ASN A 263 -5.45 9.78 -1.53
CA ASN A 263 -6.40 10.15 -2.57
C ASN A 263 -5.87 9.88 -3.98
N GLU A 264 -4.61 10.18 -4.24
CA GLU A 264 -3.99 9.96 -5.56
C GLU A 264 -3.67 8.49 -5.83
N LYS A 265 -3.49 7.66 -4.79
CA LYS A 265 -3.30 6.22 -4.80
C LYS A 265 -2.08 5.71 -5.61
N THR A 266 -1.64 6.44 -6.63
CA THR A 266 -0.58 6.02 -7.55
C THR A 266 0.74 5.74 -6.85
N ASP A 267 1.14 6.58 -5.90
CA ASP A 267 2.40 6.43 -5.19
C ASP A 267 2.32 5.30 -4.16
N LEU A 268 1.16 5.09 -3.55
CA LEU A 268 0.92 3.94 -2.67
C LEU A 268 1.01 2.63 -3.42
N LEU A 269 0.44 2.55 -4.63
CA LEU A 269 0.53 1.34 -5.46
C LEU A 269 1.98 1.03 -5.82
N LYS A 270 2.77 2.00 -6.26
CA LYS A 270 4.20 1.80 -6.57
C LYS A 270 4.99 1.34 -5.35
N LEU A 271 4.67 1.85 -4.17
CA LEU A 271 5.31 1.46 -2.92
C LEU A 271 4.95 0.03 -2.56
N LEU A 272 3.67 -0.34 -2.69
CA LEU A 272 3.21 -1.71 -2.45
C LEU A 272 3.77 -2.71 -3.47
N ASP A 273 4.05 -2.26 -4.71
CA ASP A 273 4.76 -3.09 -5.70
C ASP A 273 6.13 -3.56 -5.20
N GLY A 274 6.81 -2.77 -4.36
CA GLY A 274 8.03 -3.19 -3.67
C GLY A 274 7.84 -4.41 -2.77
N CYS A 275 6.65 -4.59 -2.19
CA CYS A 275 6.33 -5.76 -1.36
C CYS A 275 6.03 -7.03 -2.18
N THR A 276 5.78 -6.93 -3.49
CA THR A 276 5.43 -8.09 -4.34
C THR A 276 6.57 -9.09 -4.50
N SER A 277 7.81 -8.64 -4.34
CA SER A 277 8.98 -9.52 -4.41
C SER A 277 9.32 -10.20 -3.08
N ALA A 278 8.66 -9.83 -1.99
CA ALA A 278 8.91 -10.37 -0.66
C ALA A 278 8.30 -11.77 -0.49
N SER A 279 9.00 -12.64 0.23
CA SER A 279 8.48 -13.96 0.60
C SER A 279 7.58 -13.94 1.86
N GLY A 280 7.35 -12.77 2.45
CA GLY A 280 6.59 -12.55 3.68
C GLY A 280 6.30 -11.08 3.90
N VAL A 281 6.27 -10.68 5.17
CA VAL A 281 6.04 -9.28 5.54
C VAL A 281 7.26 -8.43 5.20
N GLU A 282 7.03 -7.33 4.48
CA GLU A 282 8.02 -6.30 4.18
C GLU A 282 7.71 -5.04 4.99
N ILE A 283 8.76 -4.36 5.44
CA ILE A 283 8.63 -3.20 6.33
C ILE A 283 9.48 -2.06 5.79
N PHE A 284 8.87 -0.90 5.59
CA PHE A 284 9.56 0.35 5.25
C PHE A 284 9.41 1.33 6.41
N ILE A 285 10.53 1.87 6.90
CA ILE A 285 10.55 2.81 8.03
C ILE A 285 11.01 4.16 7.52
N GLY A 286 10.14 5.17 7.65
CA GLY A 286 10.46 6.54 7.31
C GLY A 286 10.98 6.70 5.87
N SER A 287 12.20 7.17 5.75
CA SER A 287 12.87 7.44 4.47
C SER A 287 13.10 6.21 3.58
N GLU A 288 13.03 5.00 4.12
CA GLU A 288 13.17 3.75 3.35
C GLU A 288 12.06 3.57 2.31
N SER A 289 10.89 4.20 2.53
CA SER A 289 9.80 4.21 1.57
C SER A 289 10.16 4.87 0.23
N GLY A 290 11.20 5.72 0.21
CA GLY A 290 11.58 6.53 -0.94
C GLY A 290 10.68 7.74 -1.20
N TYR A 291 9.62 7.94 -0.39
CA TYR A 291 8.67 9.05 -0.50
C TYR A 291 8.84 10.01 0.67
N SER A 292 9.26 11.25 0.38
CA SER A 292 9.49 12.28 1.41
C SER A 292 8.24 12.62 2.24
N VAL A 293 7.06 12.46 1.66
CA VAL A 293 5.78 12.68 2.34
C VAL A 293 5.51 11.64 3.43
N LEU A 294 6.08 10.44 3.29
CA LEU A 294 5.94 9.31 4.22
C LEU A 294 7.16 9.13 5.14
N SER A 295 8.05 10.14 5.20
CA SER A 295 9.28 10.06 6.03
C SER A 295 9.02 9.90 7.53
N ASP A 296 7.87 10.34 8.01
CA ASP A 296 7.47 10.15 9.42
C ASP A 296 6.55 8.93 9.61
N CYS A 297 6.36 8.11 8.55
CA CYS A 297 5.49 6.95 8.57
C CYS A 297 6.28 5.65 8.41
N SER A 298 5.70 4.57 8.92
CA SER A 298 6.12 3.21 8.59
C SER A 298 5.02 2.50 7.83
N ILE A 299 5.44 1.63 6.94
CA ILE A 299 4.55 0.82 6.10
C ILE A 299 4.92 -0.64 6.34
N ILE A 300 3.93 -1.45 6.67
CA ILE A 300 4.09 -2.88 6.86
C ILE A 300 3.15 -3.57 5.88
N GLY A 301 3.69 -4.30 4.92
CA GLY A 301 2.93 -4.93 3.86
C GLY A 301 3.26 -6.41 3.71
N ALA A 302 2.30 -7.19 3.21
CA ALA A 302 2.49 -8.59 2.88
C ALA A 302 1.75 -8.93 1.59
N PRO A 303 2.36 -9.71 0.68
CA PRO A 303 1.69 -10.19 -0.52
C PRO A 303 0.63 -11.25 -0.18
N TYR A 304 -0.45 -11.28 -0.95
CA TYR A 304 -1.43 -12.35 -0.90
C TYR A 304 -1.61 -13.00 -2.27
N HIS A 305 -2.02 -14.28 -2.28
CA HIS A 305 -1.89 -15.13 -3.45
C HIS A 305 -3.21 -15.77 -3.84
N VAL A 306 -3.41 -15.97 -5.15
CA VAL A 306 -4.47 -16.83 -5.69
C VAL A 306 -3.84 -17.82 -6.65
N LYS A 307 -4.08 -19.11 -6.42
CA LYS A 307 -3.50 -20.23 -7.20
C LYS A 307 -1.96 -20.18 -7.32
N GLY A 308 -1.31 -19.67 -6.28
CA GLY A 308 0.15 -19.55 -6.21
C GLY A 308 0.73 -18.29 -6.85
N GLU A 309 -0.07 -17.46 -7.49
CA GLU A 309 0.35 -16.17 -8.05
C GLU A 309 0.02 -15.03 -7.09
N ILE A 310 0.90 -14.04 -7.00
CA ILE A 310 0.66 -12.83 -6.21
C ILE A 310 -0.39 -11.99 -6.94
N VAL A 311 -1.51 -11.74 -6.28
CA VAL A 311 -2.62 -10.93 -6.83
C VAL A 311 -2.77 -9.57 -6.15
N GLY A 312 -1.97 -9.30 -5.15
CA GLY A 312 -1.96 -8.02 -4.49
C GLY A 312 -1.12 -8.02 -3.22
N VAL A 313 -1.09 -6.86 -2.59
CA VAL A 313 -0.44 -6.62 -1.31
C VAL A 313 -1.45 -6.01 -0.37
N LEU A 314 -1.46 -6.45 0.86
CA LEU A 314 -2.18 -5.79 1.94
C LEU A 314 -1.20 -5.30 3.01
N GLY A 315 -1.60 -4.28 3.74
CA GLY A 315 -0.73 -3.74 4.78
C GLY A 315 -1.36 -2.60 5.55
N VAL A 316 -0.53 -1.96 6.35
CA VAL A 316 -0.90 -0.79 7.15
C VAL A 316 0.12 0.32 6.99
N ILE A 317 -0.35 1.56 7.14
CA ILE A 317 0.46 2.76 7.26
C ILE A 317 0.18 3.39 8.63
N GLY A 318 1.24 3.73 9.33
CA GLY A 318 1.18 4.41 10.62
C GLY A 318 2.41 5.30 10.82
N PRO A 319 2.52 6.03 11.93
CA PRO A 319 3.74 6.74 12.27
C PRO A 319 4.93 5.76 12.44
N THR A 320 6.17 6.26 12.40
CA THR A 320 7.34 5.40 12.67
C THR A 320 7.29 4.77 14.07
N ARG A 321 6.57 5.39 15.00
CA ARG A 321 6.32 4.91 16.35
C ARG A 321 5.10 4.01 16.42
N ILE A 322 5.22 2.77 15.96
CA ILE A 322 4.17 1.75 16.05
C ILE A 322 4.63 0.52 16.83
N ALA A 323 3.69 -0.24 17.35
CA ALA A 323 3.96 -1.49 18.06
C ALA A 323 4.24 -2.63 17.05
N TYR A 324 5.43 -2.65 16.47
CA TYR A 324 5.83 -3.61 15.44
C TYR A 324 5.57 -5.06 15.85
N GLU A 325 5.82 -5.40 17.13
CA GLU A 325 5.59 -6.74 17.68
C GLU A 325 4.13 -7.21 17.53
N GLN A 326 3.17 -6.28 17.56
CA GLN A 326 1.75 -6.55 17.44
C GLN A 326 1.26 -6.43 16.01
N VAL A 327 1.75 -5.45 15.27
CA VAL A 327 1.26 -5.12 13.91
C VAL A 327 1.73 -6.14 12.87
N ILE A 328 2.99 -6.59 12.94
CA ILE A 328 3.54 -7.56 11.99
C ILE A 328 2.73 -8.86 11.94
N PRO A 329 2.39 -9.51 13.08
CA PRO A 329 1.56 -10.72 13.07
C PRO A 329 0.15 -10.49 12.52
N VAL A 330 -0.44 -9.31 12.75
CA VAL A 330 -1.77 -8.98 12.23
C VAL A 330 -1.74 -8.93 10.70
N VAL A 331 -0.74 -8.26 10.11
CA VAL A 331 -0.58 -8.17 8.66
C VAL A 331 -0.32 -9.55 8.05
N ASP A 332 0.59 -10.34 8.63
CA ASP A 332 0.94 -11.68 8.15
C ASP A 332 -0.27 -12.65 8.18
N VAL A 333 -0.98 -12.69 9.31
CA VAL A 333 -2.15 -13.56 9.47
C VAL A 333 -3.28 -13.13 8.53
N THR A 334 -3.52 -11.83 8.38
CA THR A 334 -4.54 -11.30 7.47
C THR A 334 -4.23 -11.68 6.03
N ALA A 335 -2.96 -11.57 5.57
CA ALA A 335 -2.54 -11.97 4.23
C ALA A 335 -2.76 -13.48 3.98
N LYS A 336 -2.41 -14.32 4.95
CA LYS A 336 -2.60 -15.78 4.88
C LYS A 336 -4.09 -16.16 4.83
N LEU A 337 -4.93 -15.52 5.63
CA LEU A 337 -6.37 -15.78 5.67
C LEU A 337 -7.07 -15.27 4.40
N LEU A 338 -6.72 -14.09 3.91
CA LEU A 338 -7.23 -13.59 2.64
C LEU A 338 -6.84 -14.53 1.48
N THR A 339 -5.57 -14.95 1.42
CA THR A 339 -5.08 -15.96 0.47
C THR A 339 -5.93 -17.24 0.52
N SER A 340 -6.17 -17.77 1.71
CA SER A 340 -6.98 -18.98 1.91
C SER A 340 -8.42 -18.78 1.46
N ALA A 341 -9.05 -17.67 1.84
CA ALA A 341 -10.43 -17.35 1.49
C ALA A 341 -10.63 -17.19 -0.03
N LEU A 342 -9.70 -16.55 -0.72
CA LEU A 342 -9.73 -16.38 -2.18
C LEU A 342 -9.48 -17.71 -2.92
N ASN A 343 -8.66 -18.61 -2.39
CA ASN A 343 -8.36 -19.92 -3.01
C ASN A 343 -9.44 -20.98 -2.78
N THR A 344 -10.25 -20.86 -1.74
CA THR A 344 -11.32 -21.84 -1.43
C THR A 344 -12.51 -21.70 -2.38
N ARG A 345 -12.57 -20.66 -3.19
CA ARG A 345 -13.62 -20.41 -4.18
C ARG A 345 -13.31 -21.11 -5.50
N LYS A 346 -14.23 -21.99 -5.91
CA LYS A 346 -14.24 -22.68 -7.21
C LYS A 346 -14.94 -21.86 -8.26
#